data_fe6d840f79f53ee9ebdce9bdbf6b1869
#
_entry.id   fe6d840f79f53ee9ebdce9bdbf6b1869
#
_cell.length_a   1.000
_cell.length_b   1.000
_cell.length_c   1.000
_cell.angle_alpha   90.00
_cell.angle_beta   90.00
_cell.angle_gamma   90.00
#
_symmetry.space_group_name_H-M   'P 1'
#
loop_
_entity.id
_entity.type
_entity.pdbx_description
1 polymer ?
#
loop_
_entity_poly.entity_id
_entity_poly.type
_entity_poly.pdbx_seq_one_letter_code
_entity_poly.pdbx_strand_id
1 'polypeptide(L)' 'MKVVHKICCGIDVHAKMLVACLILTNGQKEIRTFSTMTDDLLRLRDWLQAANCTHVAIESTGVYWKPVFNILEDALTVI' A
#
# COMPACT_ATOMS: atom_id res chain seq x y z
N MET A 1 5.55 -23.35 18.34
CA MET A 1 5.95 -22.49 17.22
C MET A 1 5.21 -21.18 17.27
N LYS A 2 5.93 -20.09 17.17
CA LYS A 2 5.32 -18.77 17.22
C LYS A 2 5.04 -18.30 15.79
N VAL A 3 3.77 -18.05 15.49
CA VAL A 3 3.39 -17.52 14.19
C VAL A 3 3.42 -16.00 14.26
N VAL A 4 4.21 -15.37 13.41
CA VAL A 4 4.27 -13.91 13.31
C VAL A 4 3.47 -13.50 12.09
N HIS A 5 2.39 -12.76 12.31
CA HIS A 5 1.59 -12.21 11.23
C HIS A 5 2.10 -10.81 10.89
N LYS A 6 2.50 -10.63 9.65
CA LYS A 6 2.93 -9.32 9.17
C LYS A 6 1.73 -8.49 8.73
N ILE A 7 1.81 -7.19 8.96
CA ILE A 7 0.84 -6.24 8.43
C ILE A 7 1.21 -5.97 6.98
N CYS A 8 0.29 -6.20 6.07
CA CYS A 8 0.52 -6.03 4.65
C CYS A 8 -0.61 -5.25 3.99
N CYS A 9 -0.36 -4.77 2.78
CA CYS A 9 -1.32 -3.99 2.03
C CYS A 9 -1.37 -4.44 0.58
N GLY A 10 -2.58 -4.62 0.06
CA GLY A 10 -2.82 -4.80 -1.37
C GLY A 10 -3.29 -3.49 -1.98
N ILE A 11 -2.67 -3.07 -3.07
CA ILE A 11 -3.00 -1.83 -3.76
C ILE A 11 -3.42 -2.15 -5.17
N ASP A 12 -4.60 -1.68 -5.56
CA ASP A 12 -5.12 -1.80 -6.91
C ASP A 12 -5.15 -0.41 -7.56
N VAL A 13 -4.34 -0.22 -8.61
CA VAL A 13 -4.17 1.09 -9.25
C VAL A 13 -4.93 1.13 -10.57
N HIS A 14 -5.81 2.11 -10.70
CA HIS A 14 -6.56 2.37 -11.93
C HIS A 14 -6.36 3.82 -12.36
N ALA A 15 -5.49 4.04 -13.34
CA ALA A 15 -5.22 5.37 -13.87
C ALA A 15 -4.83 6.37 -12.76
N LYS A 16 -5.71 7.33 -12.44
CA LYS A 16 -5.43 8.42 -11.48
C LYS A 16 -5.88 8.10 -10.07
N MET A 17 -6.25 6.84 -9.80
CA MET A 17 -6.88 6.46 -8.54
C MET A 17 -6.39 5.09 -8.09
N LEU A 18 -6.29 4.89 -6.80
CA LEU A 18 -5.94 3.58 -6.26
C LEU A 18 -6.80 3.27 -5.03
N VAL A 19 -6.99 1.97 -4.81
CA VAL A 19 -7.65 1.46 -3.61
C VAL A 19 -6.63 0.63 -2.85
N ALA A 20 -6.40 0.97 -1.60
CA ALA A 20 -5.46 0.27 -0.72
C ALA A 20 -6.23 -0.50 0.35
N CYS A 21 -5.95 -1.80 0.45
CA CYS A 21 -6.52 -2.68 1.46
C CYS A 21 -5.43 -3.07 2.44
N LEU A 22 -5.46 -2.51 3.64
CA LEU A 22 -4.52 -2.79 4.71
C LEU A 22 -5.05 -3.97 5.53
N ILE A 23 -4.22 -5.01 5.68
CA ILE A 23 -4.57 -6.21 6.43
C ILE A 23 -3.75 -6.24 7.72
N LEU A 24 -4.44 -6.13 8.85
CA LEU A 24 -3.83 -6.09 10.17
C LEU A 24 -3.57 -7.50 10.72
N THR A 25 -2.77 -7.59 11.77
CA THR A 25 -2.38 -8.86 12.37
C THR A 25 -3.55 -9.70 12.88
N ASN A 26 -4.63 -9.03 13.29
CA ASN A 26 -5.85 -9.71 13.77
C ASN A 26 -6.79 -10.12 12.64
N GLY A 27 -6.40 -9.92 11.38
CA GLY A 27 -7.22 -10.21 10.22
C GLY A 27 -8.19 -9.11 9.82
N GLN A 28 -8.28 -8.04 10.58
CA GLN A 28 -9.11 -6.89 10.22
C GLN A 28 -8.52 -6.18 8.99
N LYS A 29 -9.40 -5.60 8.20
CA LYS A 29 -9.03 -4.89 6.97
C LYS A 29 -9.50 -3.45 7.06
N GLU A 30 -8.63 -2.54 6.59
CA GLU A 30 -8.98 -1.15 6.38
C GLU A 30 -8.80 -0.82 4.91
N ILE A 31 -9.81 -0.24 4.29
CA ILE A 31 -9.78 0.11 2.88
C ILE A 31 -9.83 1.62 2.75
N ARG A 32 -8.87 2.17 2.01
CA ARG A 32 -8.84 3.61 1.70
C ARG A 32 -8.57 3.82 0.22
N THR A 33 -9.13 4.89 -0.30
CA THR A 33 -8.93 5.32 -1.68
C THR A 33 -8.05 6.57 -1.70
N PHE A 34 -7.06 6.56 -2.61
CA PHE A 34 -6.15 7.70 -2.80
C PHE A 34 -6.08 8.03 -4.28
N SER A 35 -5.75 9.29 -4.60
CA SER A 35 -5.35 9.62 -5.96
C SER A 35 -3.89 9.22 -6.17
N THR A 36 -3.43 9.23 -7.43
CA THR A 36 -2.02 8.97 -7.74
C THR A 36 -1.19 10.26 -7.79
N MET A 37 -1.75 11.37 -7.31
CA MET A 37 -0.99 12.62 -7.13
C MET A 37 0.02 12.44 -6.00
N THR A 38 1.16 13.11 -6.12
CA THR A 38 2.28 12.96 -5.18
C THR A 38 1.86 13.16 -3.72
N ASP A 39 1.07 14.19 -3.44
CA ASP A 39 0.63 14.48 -2.07
C ASP A 39 -0.18 13.32 -1.48
N ASP A 40 -1.07 12.72 -2.27
CA ASP A 40 -1.87 11.59 -1.81
C ASP A 40 -1.02 10.33 -1.65
N LEU A 41 -0.04 10.11 -2.52
CA LEU A 41 0.87 8.98 -2.40
C LEU A 41 1.74 9.09 -1.15
N LEU A 42 2.14 10.31 -0.77
CA LEU A 42 2.85 10.53 0.49
C LEU A 42 1.95 10.25 1.70
N ARG A 43 0.68 10.61 1.64
CA ARG A 43 -0.29 10.25 2.68
C ARG A 43 -0.50 8.74 2.77
N LEU A 44 -0.56 8.06 1.64
CA LEU A 44 -0.61 6.60 1.60
C LEU A 44 0.59 6.00 2.32
N ARG A 45 1.79 6.45 1.98
CA ARG A 45 3.02 5.99 2.63
C ARG A 45 2.97 6.21 4.13
N ASP A 46 2.60 7.41 4.56
CA ASP A 46 2.54 7.75 5.99
C ASP A 46 1.52 6.89 6.74
N TRP A 47 0.37 6.65 6.12
CA TRP A 47 -0.65 5.78 6.69
C TRP A 47 -0.14 4.34 6.87
N LEU A 48 0.53 3.80 5.85
CA LEU A 48 1.07 2.46 5.92
C LEU A 48 2.19 2.35 6.97
N GLN A 49 3.08 3.34 7.03
CA GLN A 49 4.14 3.37 8.04
C GLN A 49 3.58 3.48 9.46
N ALA A 50 2.58 4.31 9.67
CA ALA A 50 1.93 4.47 10.98
C ALA A 50 1.27 3.18 11.44
N ALA A 51 0.79 2.36 10.51
CA ALA A 51 0.19 1.06 10.80
C ALA A 51 1.22 -0.07 10.95
N ASN A 52 2.51 0.24 10.82
CA ASN A 52 3.60 -0.74 10.81
C ASN A 52 3.49 -1.76 9.68
N CYS A 53 2.94 -1.33 8.55
CA CYS A 53 2.89 -2.14 7.34
C CYS A 53 4.30 -2.37 6.81
N THR A 54 4.65 -3.61 6.49
CA THR A 54 5.98 -3.96 6.01
C THR A 54 6.02 -4.33 4.55
N HIS A 55 4.94 -4.94 4.03
CA HIS A 55 4.90 -5.47 2.67
C HIS A 55 3.70 -4.93 1.93
N VAL A 56 3.92 -4.60 0.66
CA VAL A 56 2.90 -4.06 -0.24
C VAL A 56 2.93 -4.82 -1.55
N ALA A 57 1.77 -5.28 -2.00
CA ALA A 57 1.59 -5.85 -3.33
C ALA A 57 0.79 -4.86 -4.18
N ILE A 58 1.29 -4.54 -5.37
CA ILE A 58 0.65 -3.58 -6.27
C ILE A 58 0.18 -4.31 -7.53
N GLU A 59 -1.12 -4.16 -7.83
CA GLU A 59 -1.69 -4.55 -9.11
C GLU A 59 -2.11 -3.28 -9.85
N SER A 60 -1.90 -3.26 -11.15
CA SER A 60 -2.18 -2.07 -11.94
C SER A 60 -2.51 -2.43 -13.38
N THR A 61 -3.36 -1.63 -14.00
CA THR A 61 -3.51 -1.64 -15.45
C THR A 61 -2.38 -0.82 -16.05
N GLY A 62 -1.64 -1.39 -17.01
CA GLY A 62 -0.57 -0.68 -17.68
C GLY A 62 0.53 -0.21 -16.74
N VAL A 63 1.00 1.02 -16.97
CA VAL A 63 2.17 1.58 -16.27
C VAL A 63 1.81 2.45 -15.06
N TYR A 64 0.56 2.48 -14.65
CA TYR A 64 0.10 3.37 -13.58
C TYR A 64 0.68 3.02 -12.21
N TRP A 65 1.28 1.85 -12.04
CA TRP A 65 1.92 1.43 -10.79
C TRP A 65 3.21 2.19 -10.50
N LYS A 66 3.87 2.76 -11.53
CA LYS A 66 5.21 3.34 -11.39
C LYS A 66 5.31 4.48 -10.37
N PRO A 67 4.44 5.50 -10.40
CA PRO A 67 4.49 6.55 -9.38
C PRO A 67 4.28 6.01 -7.96
N VAL A 68 3.39 5.05 -7.81
CA VAL A 68 3.10 4.43 -6.52
C VAL A 68 4.34 3.69 -6.00
N PHE A 69 4.95 2.87 -6.86
CA PHE A 69 6.17 2.15 -6.53
C PHE A 69 7.30 3.10 -6.12
N ASN A 70 7.51 4.17 -6.88
CA ASN A 70 8.59 5.12 -6.63
C ASN A 70 8.47 5.78 -5.25
N ILE A 71 7.25 6.04 -4.79
CA ILE A 71 7.04 6.64 -3.46
C ILE A 71 7.20 5.59 -2.35
N LEU A 72 6.77 4.35 -2.58
CA LEU A 72 6.72 3.34 -1.51
C LEU A 72 8.00 2.53 -1.37
N GLU A 73 8.82 2.42 -2.40
CA GLU A 73 9.96 1.51 -2.41
C GLU A 73 10.98 1.78 -1.32
N ASP A 74 11.18 3.05 -0.92
CA ASP A 74 12.15 3.43 0.10
C ASP A 74 11.70 3.10 1.51
N ALA A 75 10.41 2.97 1.73
CA ALA A 75 9.83 2.81 3.06
C ALA A 75 9.28 1.42 3.32
N LEU A 76 8.96 0.66 2.26
CA LEU A 76 8.24 -0.59 2.36
C LEU A 76 8.82 -1.60 1.36
N THR A 77 8.67 -2.88 1.68
CA THR A 77 9.02 -3.94 0.74
C THR A 77 7.87 -4.11 -0.25
N VAL A 78 8.12 -3.77 -1.51
CA VAL A 78 7.13 -3.92 -2.58
C VAL A 78 7.37 -5.23 -3.31
N ILE A 79 6.31 -5.99 -3.42
CA ILE A 79 6.33 -7.31 -4.05
C ILE A 79 5.85 -7.21 -5.50
#